data_c469d47ca131bb46f9d35bc7255cbe20
#
_entry.id   c469d47ca131bb46f9d35bc7255cbe20
#
_cell.length_a   1.000
_cell.length_b   1.000
_cell.length_c   1.000
_cell.angle_alpha   90.00
_cell.angle_beta   90.00
_cell.angle_gamma   90.00
#
_symmetry.space_group_name_H-M   'P 1'
#
loop_
_entity.id
_entity.type
_entity.pdbx_description
1 polymer ?
#
loop_
_entity_poly.entity_id
_entity_poly.type
_entity_poly.pdbx_seq_one_letter_code
_entity_poly.pdbx_strand_id
1 'polypeptide(L)'
;AGIYPTVIKFIATWFKKGRGFAMGIMLSALTLGSALPHLIRAVGVQFDWKLVILMSSLACFIAAVLFAFVLQDGPHQFSKTKADLNQLGRIIKDRPVMLANIGYFGHMWELYAMWGWFFAYAIAAKSTGLGLENAALLTFLVIAAGSPGSVLGGWLADRIGRCHATTCLIIISGTCALTIGLCFNGPPWLFITIALIWGLTAVADSAQFSAAVTELSDKSMVGSALALQMGVGFAITIFVIWLLPAVAEHQGSWRWSFLILVPGPFLGALSMLLLRGEARSHLLADGRR
;
A
#
# COMPACT_ATOMS: atom_id res chain seq x y z
N ALA A 1 -5.16 12.63 0.07
CA ALA A 1 -6.36 11.78 -0.07
C ALA A 1 -7.08 11.97 -1.42
N GLY A 2 -7.20 13.19 -1.97
CA GLY A 2 -7.96 13.43 -3.21
C GLY A 2 -7.30 12.97 -4.52
N ILE A 3 -5.99 12.81 -4.55
CA ILE A 3 -5.23 12.51 -5.78
C ILE A 3 -5.32 11.02 -6.14
N TYR A 4 -5.07 10.15 -5.19
CA TYR A 4 -4.95 8.71 -5.44
C TYR A 4 -6.22 8.08 -6.04
N PRO A 5 -7.44 8.28 -5.49
CA PRO A 5 -8.66 7.73 -6.08
C PRO A 5 -8.91 8.22 -7.50
N THR A 6 -8.58 9.49 -7.77
CA THR A 6 -8.73 10.09 -9.10
C THR A 6 -7.79 9.45 -10.11
N VAL A 7 -6.52 9.23 -9.74
CA VAL A 7 -5.53 8.61 -10.62
C VAL A 7 -5.87 7.13 -10.87
N ILE A 8 -6.29 6.38 -9.85
CA ILE A 8 -6.73 4.99 -10.02
C ILE A 8 -7.92 4.91 -10.97
N LYS A 9 -8.92 5.79 -10.80
CA LYS A 9 -10.07 5.87 -11.71
C LYS A 9 -9.64 6.23 -13.13
N PHE A 10 -8.73 7.18 -13.28
CA PHE A 10 -8.17 7.60 -14.57
C PHE A 10 -7.49 6.42 -15.29
N ILE A 11 -6.57 5.70 -14.61
CA ILE A 11 -5.91 4.52 -15.17
C ILE A 11 -6.94 3.46 -15.58
N ALA A 12 -7.97 3.24 -14.78
CA ALA A 12 -9.03 2.28 -15.09
C ALA A 12 -9.84 2.66 -16.35
N THR A 13 -9.81 3.92 -16.81
CA THR A 13 -10.42 4.32 -18.10
C THR A 13 -9.58 3.93 -19.30
N TRP A 14 -8.27 3.78 -19.14
CA TRP A 14 -7.35 3.41 -20.22
C TRP A 14 -7.18 1.89 -20.35
N PHE A 15 -7.19 1.16 -19.25
CA PHE A 15 -6.90 -0.26 -19.22
C PHE A 15 -8.13 -1.08 -18.84
N LYS A 16 -8.62 -1.93 -19.75
CA LYS A 16 -9.63 -2.93 -19.48
C LYS A 16 -8.99 -4.27 -19.09
N LYS A 17 -7.87 -4.61 -19.74
CA LYS A 17 -7.02 -5.77 -19.41
C LYS A 17 -5.70 -5.25 -18.83
N GLY A 18 -5.06 -6.02 -17.94
CA GLY A 18 -3.79 -5.65 -17.32
C GLY A 18 -3.89 -4.46 -16.36
N ARG A 19 -5.06 -4.21 -15.75
CA ARG A 19 -5.27 -3.13 -14.78
C ARG A 19 -4.33 -3.22 -13.60
N GLY A 20 -4.11 -4.44 -13.11
CA GLY A 20 -3.22 -4.67 -11.98
C GLY A 20 -1.80 -4.21 -12.27
N PHE A 21 -1.29 -4.57 -13.44
CA PHE A 21 0.05 -4.15 -13.88
C PHE A 21 0.14 -2.61 -14.04
N ALA A 22 -0.83 -1.98 -14.72
CA ALA A 22 -0.83 -0.54 -14.93
C ALA A 22 -0.92 0.25 -13.59
N MET A 23 -1.77 -0.20 -12.68
CA MET A 23 -1.87 0.38 -11.34
C MET A 23 -0.60 0.12 -10.50
N GLY A 24 0.03 -1.04 -10.68
CA GLY A 24 1.31 -1.38 -10.05
C GLY A 24 2.45 -0.44 -10.48
N ILE A 25 2.54 -0.10 -11.76
CA ILE A 25 3.52 0.89 -12.26
C ILE A 25 3.29 2.26 -11.61
N MET A 26 2.05 2.70 -11.50
CA MET A 26 1.73 3.98 -10.86
C MET A 26 2.14 3.98 -9.38
N LEU A 27 1.83 2.88 -8.64
CA LEU A 27 2.23 2.74 -7.24
C LEU A 27 3.75 2.65 -7.07
N SER A 28 4.45 2.08 -8.04
CA SER A 28 5.92 2.05 -8.06
C SER A 28 6.52 3.47 -7.95
N ALA A 29 5.96 4.43 -8.70
CA ALA A 29 6.40 5.82 -8.62
C ALA A 29 6.10 6.46 -7.24
N LEU A 30 4.91 6.20 -6.66
CA LEU A 30 4.56 6.64 -5.32
C LEU A 30 5.54 6.10 -4.26
N THR A 31 5.87 4.82 -4.37
CA THR A 31 6.78 4.13 -3.43
C THR A 31 8.19 4.71 -3.48
N LEU A 32 8.73 4.93 -4.69
CA LEU A 32 10.04 5.57 -4.87
C LEU A 32 10.04 6.99 -4.31
N GLY A 33 9.00 7.78 -4.58
CA GLY A 33 8.86 9.13 -4.03
C GLY A 33 8.84 9.13 -2.50
N SER A 34 8.16 8.16 -1.89
CA SER A 34 8.10 8.02 -0.42
C SER A 34 9.43 7.57 0.19
N ALA A 35 10.27 6.86 -0.55
CA ALA A 35 11.59 6.40 -0.11
C ALA A 35 12.65 7.52 -0.14
N LEU A 36 12.55 8.48 -1.06
CA LEU A 36 13.57 9.51 -1.30
C LEU A 36 14.06 10.27 -0.07
N PRO A 37 13.22 10.68 0.90
CA PRO A 37 13.70 11.38 2.10
C PRO A 37 14.74 10.57 2.89
N HIS A 38 14.59 9.24 2.92
CA HIS A 38 15.54 8.37 3.60
C HIS A 38 16.88 8.24 2.84
N LEU A 39 16.86 8.29 1.49
CA LEU A 39 18.07 8.33 0.69
C LEU A 39 18.84 9.61 0.91
N ILE A 40 18.15 10.75 0.88
CA ILE A 40 18.77 12.07 1.16
C ILE A 40 19.46 12.05 2.53
N ARG A 41 18.78 11.50 3.53
CA ARG A 41 19.34 11.34 4.87
C ARG A 41 20.53 10.38 4.92
N ALA A 42 20.50 9.30 4.13
CA ALA A 42 21.55 8.29 4.10
C ALA A 42 22.87 8.83 3.55
N VAL A 43 22.82 9.71 2.54
CA VAL A 43 24.02 10.34 1.92
C VAL A 43 24.53 11.54 2.69
N GLY A 44 23.91 11.89 3.85
CA GLY A 44 24.39 12.95 4.73
C GLY A 44 24.20 14.37 4.19
N VAL A 45 23.43 14.56 3.13
CA VAL A 45 23.14 15.89 2.60
C VAL A 45 22.13 16.57 3.50
N GLN A 46 22.56 17.67 4.14
CA GLN A 46 21.68 18.53 4.92
C GLN A 46 21.04 19.57 4.00
N PHE A 47 19.86 19.27 3.51
CA PHE A 47 19.04 20.27 2.82
C PHE A 47 18.30 21.13 3.86
N ASP A 48 18.23 22.43 3.60
CA ASP A 48 17.27 23.27 4.32
C ASP A 48 15.86 22.72 4.06
N TRP A 49 15.11 22.45 5.12
CA TRP A 49 13.75 21.93 5.02
C TRP A 49 12.83 22.80 4.14
N LYS A 50 13.10 24.12 4.08
CA LYS A 50 12.38 25.06 3.20
C LYS A 50 12.60 24.73 1.73
N LEU A 51 13.84 24.39 1.35
CA LEU A 51 14.17 23.98 -0.02
C LEU A 51 13.46 22.69 -0.39
N VAL A 52 13.40 21.70 0.52
CA VAL A 52 12.70 20.44 0.29
C VAL A 52 11.20 20.68 0.05
N ILE A 53 10.57 21.56 0.85
CA ILE A 53 9.16 21.93 0.67
C ILE A 53 8.95 22.63 -0.67
N LEU A 54 9.82 23.59 -1.01
CA LEU A 54 9.72 24.33 -2.27
C LEU A 54 9.83 23.42 -3.49
N MET A 55 10.81 22.52 -3.51
CA MET A 55 10.99 21.54 -4.60
C MET A 55 9.82 20.58 -4.72
N SER A 56 9.29 20.10 -3.58
CA SER A 56 8.11 19.23 -3.57
C SER A 56 6.87 19.97 -4.09
N SER A 57 6.68 21.23 -3.70
CA SER A 57 5.58 22.06 -4.17
C SER A 57 5.67 22.34 -5.67
N LEU A 58 6.88 22.60 -6.17
CA LEU A 58 7.14 22.79 -7.60
C LEU A 58 6.83 21.51 -8.40
N ALA A 59 7.25 20.35 -7.89
CA ALA A 59 6.94 19.07 -8.52
C ALA A 59 5.42 18.80 -8.55
N CYS A 60 4.70 19.12 -7.47
CA CYS A 60 3.23 19.03 -7.44
C CYS A 60 2.56 19.99 -8.43
N PHE A 61 3.09 21.21 -8.57
CA PHE A 61 2.58 22.18 -9.53
C PHE A 61 2.77 21.70 -10.99
N ILE A 62 3.97 21.20 -11.32
CA ILE A 62 4.26 20.62 -12.64
C ILE A 62 3.31 19.44 -12.92
N ALA A 63 3.12 18.54 -11.95
CA ALA A 63 2.19 17.43 -12.08
C ALA A 63 0.75 17.91 -12.33
N ALA A 64 0.27 18.94 -11.60
CA ALA A 64 -1.05 19.52 -11.81
C ALA A 64 -1.22 20.11 -13.21
N VAL A 65 -0.22 20.81 -13.74
CA VAL A 65 -0.22 21.35 -15.12
C VAL A 65 -0.28 20.21 -16.14
N LEU A 66 0.52 19.15 -15.97
CA LEU A 66 0.50 17.98 -16.85
C LEU A 66 -0.87 17.30 -16.83
N PHE A 67 -1.47 17.12 -15.65
CA PHE A 67 -2.82 16.55 -15.52
C PHE A 67 -3.89 17.44 -16.21
N ALA A 68 -3.81 18.76 -16.07
CA ALA A 68 -4.81 19.67 -16.61
C ALA A 68 -4.75 19.80 -18.15
N PHE A 69 -3.57 19.77 -18.75
CA PHE A 69 -3.38 20.13 -20.15
C PHE A 69 -2.95 18.98 -21.06
N VAL A 70 -2.37 17.90 -20.53
CA VAL A 70 -1.83 16.80 -21.33
C VAL A 70 -2.66 15.53 -21.21
N LEU A 71 -3.21 15.24 -20.02
CA LEU A 71 -3.93 13.99 -19.79
C LEU A 71 -5.39 14.08 -20.20
N GLN A 72 -5.86 13.05 -20.91
CA GLN A 72 -7.24 12.89 -21.35
C GLN A 72 -7.79 11.57 -20.84
N ASP A 73 -9.10 11.53 -20.57
CA ASP A 73 -9.77 10.30 -20.19
C ASP A 73 -9.65 9.23 -21.26
N GLY A 74 -9.46 7.99 -20.85
CA GLY A 74 -9.36 6.84 -21.74
C GLY A 74 -10.70 6.42 -22.36
N PRO A 75 -10.66 5.46 -23.30
CA PRO A 75 -11.86 5.04 -24.06
C PRO A 75 -12.92 4.30 -23.20
N HIS A 76 -12.55 3.84 -22.00
CA HIS A 76 -13.43 3.08 -21.10
C HIS A 76 -13.95 3.93 -19.94
N GLN A 77 -14.66 5.02 -20.28
CA GLN A 77 -15.14 5.98 -19.30
C GLN A 77 -16.18 5.37 -18.35
N PHE A 78 -16.13 5.79 -17.09
CA PHE A 78 -17.18 5.53 -16.11
C PHE A 78 -18.26 6.60 -16.21
N SER A 79 -19.51 6.22 -15.92
CA SER A 79 -20.61 7.19 -15.87
C SER A 79 -20.33 8.30 -14.85
N LYS A 80 -20.56 9.57 -15.27
CA LYS A 80 -20.48 10.73 -14.35
C LYS A 80 -21.72 10.70 -13.44
N THR A 81 -21.60 10.13 -12.27
CA THR A 81 -22.66 10.15 -11.24
C THR A 81 -22.30 11.19 -10.18
N LYS A 82 -23.30 11.94 -9.71
CA LYS A 82 -23.13 12.82 -8.54
C LYS A 82 -22.89 11.96 -7.31
N ALA A 83 -22.05 12.45 -6.40
CA ALA A 83 -21.86 11.79 -5.10
C ALA A 83 -23.23 11.73 -4.37
N ASP A 84 -23.67 10.53 -4.04
CA ASP A 84 -24.93 10.29 -3.33
C ASP A 84 -24.63 9.42 -2.10
N LEU A 85 -24.97 9.92 -0.93
CA LEU A 85 -24.77 9.21 0.33
C LEU A 85 -25.54 7.87 0.38
N ASN A 86 -26.65 7.75 -0.38
CA ASN A 86 -27.37 6.48 -0.49
C ASN A 86 -26.53 5.39 -1.18
N GLN A 87 -25.59 5.77 -2.05
CA GLN A 87 -24.65 4.83 -2.68
C GLN A 87 -23.74 4.18 -1.65
N LEU A 88 -23.30 4.91 -0.60
CA LEU A 88 -22.48 4.35 0.46
C LEU A 88 -23.18 3.18 1.16
N GLY A 89 -24.48 3.34 1.46
CA GLY A 89 -25.26 2.27 2.06
C GLY A 89 -25.38 1.02 1.18
N ARG A 90 -25.44 1.18 -0.15
CA ARG A 90 -25.43 0.06 -1.10
C ARG A 90 -24.07 -0.62 -1.17
N ILE A 91 -22.99 0.17 -1.22
CA ILE A 91 -21.61 -0.33 -1.26
C ILE A 91 -21.29 -1.14 0.01
N ILE A 92 -21.68 -0.64 1.19
CA ILE A 92 -21.44 -1.34 2.47
C ILE A 92 -22.21 -2.67 2.54
N LYS A 93 -23.37 -2.75 1.90
CA LYS A 93 -24.17 -3.99 1.83
C LYS A 93 -23.71 -4.95 0.72
N ASP A 94 -22.90 -4.48 -0.22
CA ASP A 94 -22.35 -5.30 -1.30
C ASP A 94 -21.18 -6.14 -0.77
N ARG A 95 -21.47 -7.39 -0.40
CA ARG A 95 -20.52 -8.28 0.26
C ARG A 95 -19.21 -8.49 -0.51
N PRO A 96 -19.19 -8.78 -1.83
CA PRO A 96 -17.94 -8.88 -2.58
C PRO A 96 -17.09 -7.61 -2.54
N VAL A 97 -17.70 -6.44 -2.71
CA VAL A 97 -17.01 -5.15 -2.65
C VAL A 97 -16.47 -4.89 -1.24
N MET A 98 -17.24 -5.22 -0.20
CA MET A 98 -16.79 -5.06 1.19
C MET A 98 -15.67 -6.03 1.56
N LEU A 99 -15.66 -7.25 1.04
CA LEU A 99 -14.54 -8.17 1.24
C LEU A 99 -13.24 -7.62 0.63
N ALA A 100 -13.29 -7.04 -0.58
CA ALA A 100 -12.15 -6.36 -1.17
C ALA A 100 -11.71 -5.13 -0.32
N ASN A 101 -12.67 -4.38 0.23
CA ASN A 101 -12.38 -3.25 1.11
C ASN A 101 -11.75 -3.68 2.44
N ILE A 102 -12.23 -4.75 3.07
CA ILE A 102 -11.64 -5.31 4.30
C ILE A 102 -10.20 -5.78 4.04
N GLY A 103 -9.95 -6.39 2.88
CA GLY A 103 -8.60 -6.69 2.44
C GLY A 103 -7.70 -5.47 2.41
N TYR A 104 -8.18 -4.39 1.79
CA TYR A 104 -7.47 -3.12 1.76
C TYR A 104 -7.28 -2.50 3.16
N PHE A 105 -8.25 -2.60 4.03
CA PHE A 105 -8.14 -2.08 5.40
C PHE A 105 -7.07 -2.82 6.20
N GLY A 106 -6.98 -4.14 6.03
CA GLY A 106 -5.90 -4.95 6.61
C GLY A 106 -4.52 -4.56 6.10
N HIS A 107 -4.39 -4.33 4.78
CA HIS A 107 -3.19 -3.80 4.17
C HIS A 107 -2.82 -2.41 4.71
N MET A 108 -3.78 -1.48 4.82
CA MET A 108 -3.55 -0.12 5.32
C MET A 108 -3.19 -0.08 6.81
N TRP A 109 -3.64 -1.05 7.59
CA TRP A 109 -3.22 -1.24 8.98
C TRP A 109 -1.71 -1.46 9.09
N GLU A 110 -1.10 -2.12 8.12
CA GLU A 110 0.32 -2.46 8.14
C GLU A 110 1.19 -1.40 7.45
N LEU A 111 0.86 -1.03 6.21
CA LEU A 111 1.76 -0.34 5.28
C LEU A 111 2.33 0.96 5.82
N TYR A 112 1.48 1.92 6.15
CA TYR A 112 1.95 3.27 6.51
C TYR A 112 2.57 3.33 7.89
N ALA A 113 2.18 2.45 8.80
CA ALA A 113 2.82 2.32 10.10
C ALA A 113 4.23 1.73 9.96
N MET A 114 4.39 0.73 9.09
CA MET A 114 5.72 0.19 8.75
C MET A 114 6.60 1.29 8.11
N TRP A 115 6.12 1.99 7.09
CA TRP A 115 6.89 3.06 6.46
C TRP A 115 7.25 4.19 7.42
N GLY A 116 6.32 4.61 8.26
CA GLY A 116 6.52 5.72 9.19
C GLY A 116 7.53 5.41 10.30
N TRP A 117 7.57 4.16 10.74
CA TRP A 117 8.33 3.78 11.94
C TRP A 117 9.51 2.85 11.69
N PHE A 118 9.67 2.32 10.47
CA PHE A 118 10.78 1.40 10.17
C PHE A 118 12.15 2.03 10.42
N PHE A 119 12.31 3.34 10.14
CA PHE A 119 13.57 4.03 10.43
C PHE A 119 13.89 4.07 11.92
N ALA A 120 12.92 4.40 12.78
CA ALA A 120 13.09 4.37 14.23
C ALA A 120 13.37 2.95 14.74
N TYR A 121 12.69 1.97 14.18
CA TYR A 121 12.90 0.55 14.47
C TYR A 121 14.33 0.09 14.12
N ALA A 122 14.83 0.47 12.94
CA ALA A 122 16.19 0.15 12.50
C ALA A 122 17.27 0.84 13.37
N ILE A 123 17.03 2.10 13.80
CA ILE A 123 17.92 2.79 14.75
C ILE A 123 17.93 2.06 16.09
N ALA A 124 16.77 1.69 16.61
CA ALA A 124 16.67 0.95 17.87
C ALA A 124 17.39 -0.41 17.79
N ALA A 125 17.21 -1.16 16.69
CA ALA A 125 17.94 -2.41 16.47
C ALA A 125 19.46 -2.19 16.39
N LYS A 126 19.89 -1.14 15.70
CA LYS A 126 21.32 -0.74 15.63
C LYS A 126 21.89 -0.45 17.04
N SER A 127 21.15 0.26 17.89
CA SER A 127 21.59 0.62 19.25
C SER A 127 21.75 -0.60 20.17
N THR A 128 21.07 -1.71 19.87
CA THR A 128 21.19 -2.98 20.60
C THR A 128 22.29 -3.89 20.06
N GLY A 129 23.11 -3.44 19.11
CA GLY A 129 24.26 -4.17 18.60
C GLY A 129 24.03 -4.94 17.29
N LEU A 130 22.96 -4.67 16.56
CA LEU A 130 22.65 -5.35 15.29
C LEU A 130 23.70 -5.17 14.18
N GLY A 131 24.72 -4.32 14.33
CA GLY A 131 25.78 -4.16 13.31
C GLY A 131 25.31 -3.52 11.99
N LEU A 132 24.23 -2.73 12.01
CA LEU A 132 23.80 -1.97 10.86
C LEU A 132 24.70 -0.73 10.66
N GLU A 133 25.28 -0.58 9.47
CA GLU A 133 26.11 0.60 9.15
C GLU A 133 25.24 1.86 9.03
N ASN A 134 24.20 1.81 8.19
CA ASN A 134 23.35 2.96 7.89
C ASN A 134 21.86 2.60 7.91
N ALA A 135 21.16 2.94 9.00
CA ALA A 135 19.72 2.68 9.15
C ALA A 135 18.86 3.47 8.14
N ALA A 136 19.30 4.66 7.71
CA ALA A 136 18.57 5.45 6.73
C ALA A 136 18.65 4.82 5.33
N LEU A 137 19.83 4.34 4.94
CA LEU A 137 20.00 3.61 3.68
C LEU A 137 19.17 2.33 3.66
N LEU A 138 19.17 1.56 4.75
CA LEU A 138 18.33 0.38 4.85
C LEU A 138 16.84 0.74 4.72
N THR A 139 16.38 1.78 5.39
CA THR A 139 14.98 2.23 5.31
C THR A 139 14.62 2.65 3.89
N PHE A 140 15.52 3.38 3.21
CA PHE A 140 15.35 3.69 1.79
C PHE A 140 15.18 2.42 0.95
N LEU A 141 16.09 1.45 1.10
CA LEU A 141 16.06 0.21 0.32
C LEU A 141 14.79 -0.62 0.59
N VAL A 142 14.35 -0.67 1.85
CA VAL A 142 13.12 -1.39 2.25
C VAL A 142 11.88 -0.76 1.61
N ILE A 143 11.72 0.56 1.70
CA ILE A 143 10.59 1.25 1.08
C ILE A 143 10.69 1.18 -0.46
N ALA A 144 11.87 1.43 -1.03
CA ALA A 144 12.11 1.39 -2.47
C ALA A 144 11.89 -0.02 -3.07
N ALA A 145 12.14 -1.10 -2.31
CA ALA A 145 11.84 -2.47 -2.73
C ALA A 145 10.35 -2.68 -3.04
N GLY A 146 9.46 -1.89 -2.45
CA GLY A 146 8.04 -1.87 -2.80
C GLY A 146 7.76 -1.42 -4.25
N SER A 147 8.68 -0.69 -4.89
CA SER A 147 8.53 -0.27 -6.28
C SER A 147 8.50 -1.47 -7.25
N PRO A 148 9.52 -2.32 -7.33
CA PRO A 148 9.42 -3.56 -8.11
C PRO A 148 8.34 -4.50 -7.56
N GLY A 149 8.09 -4.49 -6.25
CA GLY A 149 7.01 -5.26 -5.62
C GLY A 149 5.64 -4.94 -6.19
N SER A 150 5.30 -3.66 -6.33
CA SER A 150 4.02 -3.19 -6.90
C SER A 150 3.83 -3.64 -8.34
N VAL A 151 4.89 -3.57 -9.16
CA VAL A 151 4.86 -4.00 -10.57
C VAL A 151 4.68 -5.52 -10.66
N LEU A 152 5.47 -6.26 -9.88
CA LEU A 152 5.41 -7.73 -9.83
C LEU A 152 4.07 -8.21 -9.29
N GLY A 153 3.55 -7.59 -8.24
CA GLY A 153 2.24 -7.90 -7.66
C GLY A 153 1.10 -7.67 -8.65
N GLY A 154 1.17 -6.57 -9.41
CA GLY A 154 0.22 -6.29 -10.48
C GLY A 154 0.25 -7.34 -11.59
N TRP A 155 1.43 -7.65 -12.07
CA TRP A 155 1.63 -8.68 -13.10
C TRP A 155 1.20 -10.07 -12.62
N LEU A 156 1.54 -10.42 -11.39
CA LEU A 156 1.17 -11.71 -10.81
C LEU A 156 -0.35 -11.83 -10.67
N ALA A 157 -1.01 -10.79 -10.16
CA ALA A 157 -2.46 -10.78 -9.98
C ALA A 157 -3.22 -10.87 -11.32
N ASP A 158 -2.68 -10.26 -12.38
CA ASP A 158 -3.25 -10.37 -13.72
C ASP A 158 -3.02 -11.78 -14.33
N ARG A 159 -2.05 -12.58 -13.82
CA ARG A 159 -1.78 -13.95 -14.30
C ARG A 159 -2.46 -15.06 -13.52
N ILE A 160 -2.30 -15.08 -12.19
CA ILE A 160 -2.80 -16.17 -11.33
C ILE A 160 -4.12 -15.83 -10.62
N GLY A 161 -4.61 -14.61 -10.85
CA GLY A 161 -5.85 -14.12 -10.25
C GLY A 161 -5.61 -13.23 -9.02
N ARG A 162 -6.51 -12.24 -8.83
CA ARG A 162 -6.35 -11.22 -7.79
C ARG A 162 -6.37 -11.80 -6.39
N CYS A 163 -7.33 -12.69 -6.11
CA CYS A 163 -7.46 -13.24 -4.76
C CYS A 163 -6.24 -14.04 -4.34
N HIS A 164 -5.70 -14.88 -5.22
CA HIS A 164 -4.53 -15.70 -4.92
C HIS A 164 -3.28 -14.83 -4.74
N ALA A 165 -2.98 -13.98 -5.73
CA ALA A 165 -1.78 -13.15 -5.67
C ALA A 165 -1.79 -12.26 -4.43
N THR A 166 -2.91 -11.59 -4.15
CA THR A 166 -3.05 -10.71 -2.99
C THR A 166 -2.92 -11.47 -1.68
N THR A 167 -3.59 -12.65 -1.57
CA THR A 167 -3.49 -13.50 -0.37
C THR A 167 -2.04 -13.93 -0.11
N CYS A 168 -1.32 -14.38 -1.13
CA CYS A 168 0.08 -14.78 -0.96
C CYS A 168 0.96 -13.60 -0.52
N LEU A 169 0.84 -12.46 -1.18
CA LEU A 169 1.65 -11.28 -0.89
C LEU A 169 1.40 -10.75 0.53
N ILE A 170 0.14 -10.62 0.93
CA ILE A 170 -0.20 -10.11 2.26
C ILE A 170 0.17 -11.08 3.40
N ILE A 171 0.11 -12.40 3.16
CA ILE A 171 0.58 -13.40 4.13
C ILE A 171 2.10 -13.31 4.29
N ILE A 172 2.86 -13.17 3.20
CA ILE A 172 4.32 -13.01 3.29
C ILE A 172 4.64 -11.72 4.06
N SER A 173 3.97 -10.61 3.77
CA SER A 173 4.13 -9.34 4.48
C SER A 173 3.85 -9.49 5.98
N GLY A 174 2.70 -10.02 6.35
CA GLY A 174 2.34 -10.26 7.76
C GLY A 174 3.28 -11.22 8.48
N THR A 175 3.85 -12.20 7.76
CA THR A 175 4.87 -13.10 8.30
C THR A 175 6.19 -12.38 8.57
N CYS A 176 6.58 -11.43 7.71
CA CYS A 176 7.73 -10.57 7.96
C CYS A 176 7.50 -9.69 9.21
N ALA A 177 6.32 -9.08 9.35
CA ALA A 177 5.94 -8.31 10.54
C ALA A 177 6.01 -9.16 11.83
N LEU A 178 5.57 -10.42 11.75
CA LEU A 178 5.60 -11.37 12.85
C LEU A 178 7.03 -11.75 13.25
N THR A 179 7.94 -11.92 12.28
CA THR A 179 9.25 -12.55 12.49
C THR A 179 10.39 -11.56 12.64
N ILE A 180 10.27 -10.32 12.20
CA ILE A 180 11.37 -9.35 12.21
C ILE A 180 11.91 -9.07 13.61
N GLY A 181 11.05 -9.14 14.65
CA GLY A 181 11.44 -9.00 16.06
C GLY A 181 12.38 -10.12 16.55
N LEU A 182 12.34 -11.31 15.94
CA LEU A 182 13.26 -12.40 16.25
C LEU A 182 14.69 -12.04 15.83
N CYS A 183 14.84 -11.26 14.77
CA CYS A 183 16.13 -10.89 14.19
C CYS A 183 16.68 -9.56 14.75
N PHE A 184 15.98 -8.93 15.70
CA PHE A 184 16.31 -7.59 16.21
C PHE A 184 17.73 -7.50 16.80
N ASN A 185 18.22 -8.57 17.42
CA ASN A 185 19.57 -8.73 17.97
C ASN A 185 20.33 -9.89 17.29
N GLY A 186 19.85 -10.32 16.13
CA GLY A 186 20.40 -11.44 15.39
C GLY A 186 21.44 -11.04 14.35
N PRO A 187 21.75 -11.93 13.40
CA PRO A 187 22.69 -11.59 12.31
C PRO A 187 22.10 -10.50 11.41
N PRO A 188 22.89 -9.46 11.07
CA PRO A 188 22.41 -8.32 10.25
C PRO A 188 21.82 -8.73 8.90
N TRP A 189 22.42 -9.71 8.25
CA TRP A 189 21.95 -10.18 6.95
C TRP A 189 20.52 -10.74 7.01
N LEU A 190 20.16 -11.44 8.09
CA LEU A 190 18.82 -12.01 8.25
C LEU A 190 17.78 -10.90 8.47
N PHE A 191 18.10 -9.92 9.31
CA PHE A 191 17.27 -8.74 9.53
C PHE A 191 17.03 -7.97 8.20
N ILE A 192 18.10 -7.70 7.45
CA ILE A 192 18.05 -7.00 6.16
C ILE A 192 17.19 -7.78 5.16
N THR A 193 17.38 -9.11 5.07
CA THR A 193 16.62 -9.96 4.14
C THR A 193 15.12 -9.91 4.44
N ILE A 194 14.73 -10.11 5.72
CA ILE A 194 13.32 -10.04 6.13
C ILE A 194 12.75 -8.65 5.86
N ALA A 195 13.50 -7.59 6.18
CA ALA A 195 13.07 -6.22 5.95
C ALA A 195 12.86 -5.91 4.45
N LEU A 196 13.74 -6.38 3.57
CA LEU A 196 13.62 -6.19 2.12
C LEU A 196 12.43 -6.98 1.53
N ILE A 197 12.24 -8.24 1.98
CA ILE A 197 11.07 -9.04 1.58
C ILE A 197 9.79 -8.34 2.05
N TRP A 198 9.79 -7.81 3.27
CA TRP A 198 8.66 -7.05 3.80
C TRP A 198 8.36 -5.81 2.98
N GLY A 199 9.37 -4.98 2.71
CA GLY A 199 9.23 -3.80 1.87
C GLY A 199 8.69 -4.11 0.47
N LEU A 200 9.16 -5.21 -0.14
CA LEU A 200 8.71 -5.67 -1.46
C LEU A 200 7.24 -6.11 -1.43
N THR A 201 6.81 -6.85 -0.39
CA THR A 201 5.48 -7.47 -0.33
C THR A 201 4.41 -6.57 0.26
N ALA A 202 4.77 -5.68 1.21
CA ALA A 202 3.83 -4.80 1.89
C ALA A 202 3.08 -3.82 0.97
N VAL A 203 3.63 -3.51 -0.21
CA VAL A 203 3.00 -2.61 -1.21
C VAL A 203 2.44 -3.38 -2.41
N ALA A 204 2.96 -4.57 -2.66
CA ALA A 204 2.70 -5.34 -3.88
C ALA A 204 1.22 -5.65 -4.11
N ASP A 205 0.45 -5.79 -3.04
CA ASP A 205 -0.98 -6.09 -3.05
C ASP A 205 -1.88 -4.84 -3.14
N SER A 206 -1.36 -3.65 -2.86
CA SER A 206 -2.13 -2.40 -2.72
C SER A 206 -2.99 -2.07 -3.95
N ALA A 207 -2.40 -2.14 -5.15
CA ALA A 207 -3.12 -1.89 -6.40
C ALA A 207 -4.25 -2.89 -6.65
N GLN A 208 -4.11 -4.10 -6.14
CA GLN A 208 -5.03 -5.20 -6.43
C GLN A 208 -6.37 -5.02 -5.73
N PHE A 209 -6.40 -4.47 -4.54
CA PHE A 209 -7.63 -4.14 -3.82
C PHE A 209 -8.44 -3.08 -4.58
N SER A 210 -7.78 -2.03 -5.06
CA SER A 210 -8.45 -0.98 -5.83
C SER A 210 -8.92 -1.49 -7.19
N ALA A 211 -8.14 -2.35 -7.85
CA ALA A 211 -8.54 -3.02 -9.07
C ALA A 211 -9.77 -3.93 -8.82
N ALA A 212 -9.77 -4.72 -7.73
CA ALA A 212 -10.90 -5.57 -7.37
C ALA A 212 -12.17 -4.75 -7.13
N VAL A 213 -12.10 -3.64 -6.38
CA VAL A 213 -13.24 -2.76 -6.17
C VAL A 213 -13.76 -2.18 -7.49
N THR A 214 -12.88 -1.79 -8.43
CA THR A 214 -13.32 -1.30 -9.75
C THR A 214 -13.97 -2.37 -10.62
N GLU A 215 -13.60 -3.63 -10.47
CA GLU A 215 -14.12 -4.75 -11.24
C GLU A 215 -15.43 -5.29 -10.65
N LEU A 216 -15.60 -5.23 -9.33
CA LEU A 216 -16.79 -5.72 -8.63
C LEU A 216 -17.92 -4.69 -8.54
N SER A 217 -17.59 -3.40 -8.54
CA SER A 217 -18.58 -2.34 -8.36
C SER A 217 -19.35 -2.04 -9.64
N ASP A 218 -20.61 -1.66 -9.50
CA ASP A 218 -21.38 -1.10 -10.61
C ASP A 218 -20.66 0.15 -11.15
N LYS A 219 -20.64 0.30 -12.48
CA LYS A 219 -19.94 1.40 -13.17
C LYS A 219 -20.30 2.80 -12.65
N SER A 220 -21.54 2.99 -12.20
CA SER A 220 -22.04 4.25 -11.62
C SER A 220 -21.53 4.51 -10.21
N MET A 221 -21.08 3.48 -9.47
CA MET A 221 -20.69 3.56 -8.07
C MET A 221 -19.17 3.41 -7.83
N VAL A 222 -18.37 3.11 -8.88
CA VAL A 222 -16.92 2.90 -8.75
C VAL A 222 -16.21 4.04 -8.03
N GLY A 223 -16.53 5.30 -8.37
CA GLY A 223 -15.92 6.46 -7.72
C GLY A 223 -16.23 6.53 -6.21
N SER A 224 -17.49 6.29 -5.83
CA SER A 224 -17.92 6.28 -4.44
C SER A 224 -17.32 5.08 -3.67
N ALA A 225 -17.19 3.93 -4.32
CA ALA A 225 -16.59 2.74 -3.72
C ALA A 225 -15.09 2.94 -3.44
N LEU A 226 -14.34 3.50 -4.39
CA LEU A 226 -12.93 3.84 -4.21
C LEU A 226 -12.74 4.95 -3.16
N ALA A 227 -13.63 5.95 -3.12
CA ALA A 227 -13.58 6.99 -2.10
C ALA A 227 -13.82 6.43 -0.69
N LEU A 228 -14.78 5.51 -0.53
CA LEU A 228 -15.01 4.79 0.72
C LEU A 228 -13.77 3.97 1.13
N GLN A 229 -13.25 3.17 0.19
CA GLN A 229 -12.05 2.35 0.41
C GLN A 229 -10.89 3.19 0.92
N MET A 230 -10.56 4.27 0.19
CA MET A 230 -9.43 5.14 0.53
C MET A 230 -9.69 5.94 1.82
N GLY A 231 -10.90 6.50 1.98
CA GLY A 231 -11.24 7.30 3.16
C GLY A 231 -11.11 6.51 4.45
N VAL A 232 -11.70 5.31 4.52
CA VAL A 232 -11.59 4.43 5.68
C VAL A 232 -10.17 3.90 5.85
N GLY A 233 -9.52 3.48 4.76
CA GLY A 233 -8.14 2.99 4.81
C GLY A 233 -7.18 4.02 5.39
N PHE A 234 -7.21 5.27 4.91
CA PHE A 234 -6.37 6.33 5.47
C PHE A 234 -6.75 6.72 6.91
N ALA A 235 -8.02 6.64 7.29
CA ALA A 235 -8.41 6.85 8.69
C ALA A 235 -7.79 5.79 9.62
N ILE A 236 -7.76 4.53 9.18
CA ILE A 236 -7.09 3.43 9.90
C ILE A 236 -5.60 3.72 10.06
N THR A 237 -4.92 4.22 9.04
CA THR A 237 -3.48 4.52 9.13
C THR A 237 -3.15 5.56 10.20
N ILE A 238 -3.99 6.58 10.37
CA ILE A 238 -3.80 7.60 11.42
C ILE A 238 -3.75 6.94 12.79
N PHE A 239 -4.71 6.05 13.06
CA PHE A 239 -4.77 5.35 14.33
C PHE A 239 -3.55 4.47 14.57
N VAL A 240 -3.15 3.66 13.59
CA VAL A 240 -2.04 2.69 13.76
C VAL A 240 -0.69 3.39 13.85
N ILE A 241 -0.47 4.44 13.06
CA ILE A 241 0.76 5.24 13.13
C ILE A 241 0.92 5.87 14.53
N TRP A 242 -0.16 6.32 15.13
CA TRP A 242 -0.13 6.87 16.48
C TRP A 242 0.04 5.79 17.56
N LEU A 243 -0.58 4.62 17.36
CA LEU A 243 -0.58 3.52 18.33
C LEU A 243 0.79 2.84 18.45
N LEU A 244 1.52 2.70 17.36
CA LEU A 244 2.76 1.89 17.31
C LEU A 244 3.86 2.42 18.24
N PRO A 245 4.21 3.71 18.28
CA PRO A 245 5.20 4.22 19.23
C PRO A 245 4.73 4.10 20.68
N ALA A 246 3.43 4.26 20.96
CA ALA A 246 2.89 4.06 22.31
C ALA A 246 3.09 2.60 22.80
N VAL A 247 2.93 1.63 21.88
CA VAL A 247 3.23 0.21 22.17
C VAL A 247 4.72 0.00 22.43
N ALA A 248 5.60 0.60 21.61
CA ALA A 248 7.04 0.50 21.80
C ALA A 248 7.50 1.10 23.15
N GLU A 249 6.93 2.24 23.52
CA GLU A 249 7.18 2.90 24.80
C GLU A 249 6.69 2.07 25.99
N HIS A 250 5.47 1.54 25.91
CA HIS A 250 4.90 0.67 26.94
C HIS A 250 5.72 -0.60 27.15
N GLN A 251 6.27 -1.18 26.07
CA GLN A 251 7.14 -2.36 26.14
C GLN A 251 8.58 -2.02 26.56
N GLY A 252 8.96 -0.74 26.61
CA GLY A 252 10.35 -0.30 26.83
C GLY A 252 11.31 -0.72 25.70
N SER A 253 10.80 -1.19 24.55
CA SER A 253 11.58 -1.68 23.42
C SER A 253 10.79 -1.66 22.12
N TRP A 254 11.49 -1.37 21.02
CA TRP A 254 10.94 -1.50 19.67
C TRP A 254 10.85 -2.94 19.17
N ARG A 255 11.54 -3.87 19.80
CA ARG A 255 11.72 -5.25 19.30
C ARG A 255 10.43 -5.91 18.83
N TRP A 256 9.39 -5.85 19.63
CA TRP A 256 8.11 -6.51 19.35
C TRP A 256 6.99 -5.55 18.97
N SER A 257 7.31 -4.26 18.78
CA SER A 257 6.30 -3.25 18.46
C SER A 257 5.53 -3.55 17.18
N PHE A 258 6.18 -4.14 16.18
CA PHE A 258 5.55 -4.48 14.90
C PHE A 258 4.61 -5.68 14.97
N LEU A 259 4.55 -6.43 16.07
CA LEU A 259 3.53 -7.48 16.23
C LEU A 259 2.10 -6.94 16.16
N ILE A 260 1.88 -5.67 16.54
CA ILE A 260 0.56 -5.04 16.44
C ILE A 260 0.07 -4.91 15.00
N LEU A 261 0.96 -4.96 14.03
CA LEU A 261 0.62 -4.88 12.61
C LEU A 261 0.10 -6.21 12.06
N VAL A 262 0.46 -7.34 12.67
CA VAL A 262 0.17 -8.70 12.22
C VAL A 262 -1.32 -8.99 11.97
N PRO A 263 -2.27 -8.56 12.83
CA PRO A 263 -3.70 -8.83 12.61
C PRO A 263 -4.24 -8.29 11.30
N GLY A 264 -3.74 -7.12 10.81
CA GLY A 264 -4.21 -6.50 9.57
C GLY A 264 -4.02 -7.41 8.35
N PRO A 265 -2.78 -7.81 8.01
CA PRO A 265 -2.50 -8.74 6.91
C PRO A 265 -3.28 -10.05 6.98
N PHE A 266 -3.41 -10.65 8.14
CA PHE A 266 -4.14 -11.92 8.27
C PHE A 266 -5.65 -11.76 8.07
N LEU A 267 -6.25 -10.69 8.56
CA LEU A 267 -7.65 -10.33 8.26
C LEU A 267 -7.83 -10.03 6.76
N GLY A 268 -6.85 -9.33 6.17
CA GLY A 268 -6.82 -9.06 4.73
C GLY A 268 -6.76 -10.34 3.90
N ALA A 269 -5.88 -11.27 4.25
CA ALA A 269 -5.77 -12.57 3.59
C ALA A 269 -7.08 -13.37 3.68
N LEU A 270 -7.67 -13.44 4.87
CA LEU A 270 -8.94 -14.12 5.08
C LEU A 270 -10.06 -13.52 4.22
N SER A 271 -10.14 -12.19 4.17
CA SER A 271 -11.17 -11.52 3.35
C SER A 271 -11.02 -11.82 1.85
N MET A 272 -9.78 -11.89 1.34
CA MET A 272 -9.53 -12.22 -0.07
C MET A 272 -9.82 -13.70 -0.38
N LEU A 273 -9.57 -14.61 0.57
CA LEU A 273 -9.96 -16.01 0.44
C LEU A 273 -11.49 -16.17 0.41
N LEU A 274 -12.21 -15.43 1.28
CA LEU A 274 -13.68 -15.43 1.27
C LEU A 274 -14.22 -14.82 -0.02
N LEU A 275 -13.61 -13.72 -0.51
CA LEU A 275 -13.99 -13.11 -1.79
C LEU A 275 -13.86 -14.08 -2.96
N ARG A 276 -12.84 -14.93 -2.95
CA ARG A 276 -12.67 -15.96 -3.98
C ARG A 276 -13.86 -16.92 -4.08
N GLY A 277 -14.51 -17.21 -2.95
CA GLY A 277 -15.70 -18.06 -2.87
C GLY A 277 -17.00 -17.39 -3.34
N GLU A 278 -17.01 -16.07 -3.53
CA GLU A 278 -18.22 -15.33 -3.92
C GLU A 278 -18.58 -15.56 -5.40
N ALA A 279 -19.88 -15.56 -5.70
CA ALA A 279 -20.37 -15.78 -7.05
C ALA A 279 -19.82 -14.77 -8.07
N ARG A 280 -19.64 -13.50 -7.64
CA ARG A 280 -19.13 -12.41 -8.49
C ARG A 280 -17.59 -12.40 -8.62
N SER A 281 -16.87 -13.30 -7.97
CA SER A 281 -15.40 -13.36 -8.07
C SER A 281 -14.90 -13.63 -9.50
N HIS A 282 -15.74 -14.20 -10.37
CA HIS A 282 -15.43 -14.38 -11.79
C HIS A 282 -15.25 -13.06 -12.58
N LEU A 283 -15.68 -11.92 -12.02
CA LEU A 283 -15.45 -10.61 -12.61
C LEU A 283 -14.01 -10.11 -12.41
N LEU A 284 -13.27 -10.69 -11.46
CA LEU A 284 -11.91 -10.31 -11.15
C LEU A 284 -10.93 -10.79 -12.23
N ALA A 285 -10.03 -9.90 -12.68
CA ALA A 285 -8.93 -10.19 -13.60
C ALA A 285 -9.36 -11.05 -14.83
N ASP A 286 -10.47 -10.70 -15.48
CA ASP A 286 -11.00 -11.41 -16.65
C ASP A 286 -11.32 -12.90 -16.35
N GLY A 287 -11.86 -13.21 -15.18
CA GLY A 287 -12.26 -14.56 -14.75
C GLY A 287 -11.22 -15.32 -13.96
N ARG A 288 -10.08 -14.72 -13.69
CA ARG A 288 -9.02 -15.30 -12.83
C ARG A 288 -9.22 -14.87 -11.38
N ARG A 289 -9.53 -15.82 -10.54
CA ARG A 289 -9.85 -15.60 -9.11
C ARG A 289 -8.84 -16.21 -8.15
#